data_d6733d3a3d192e0764859d362af7dfc7
#
_entry.id   d6733d3a3d192e0764859d362af7dfc7
#
_cell.length_a   1.000
_cell.length_b   1.000
_cell.length_c   1.000
_cell.angle_alpha   90.00
_cell.angle_beta   90.00
_cell.angle_gamma   90.00
#
_symmetry.space_group_name_H-M   'P 1'
#
loop_
_entity.id
_entity.type
_entity.pdbx_description
1 polymer ?
#
loop_
_entity_poly.entity_id
_entity_poly.type
_entity_poly.pdbx_seq_one_letter_code
_entity_poly.pdbx_strand_id
1 'polypeptide(L)'
;MLDEVLAELDPKPGEVVCDCTLGGAGHSIALAQRIAPDGLSIGIDQDDMALKAATERFSREAPRAEFLPLKGNFGDLDQLLVGARVPGVDCFLFDLGVSSPQLDIPERGFSYNEDAPLDMRMDSGKDTPTAQEVINTYNEADLTRILRVYGDEKYAARIARAIVETRGKAPIETTFQLVDVIKRAIPAAARRHGGHPARKTFQALRIEVNHELD
;
A
#
# COMPACT_ATOMS: atom_id res chain seq x y z
N MET A 1 -12.89 -0.10 -13.71
CA MET A 1 -12.82 0.23 -12.25
C MET A 1 -13.29 1.63 -11.94
N LEU A 2 -12.79 2.74 -12.57
CA LEU A 2 -13.23 4.09 -12.19
C LEU A 2 -14.75 4.29 -12.40
N ASP A 3 -15.26 3.91 -13.54
CA ASP A 3 -16.69 4.07 -13.85
C ASP A 3 -17.59 3.24 -12.93
N GLU A 4 -17.15 2.05 -12.55
CA GLU A 4 -17.85 1.18 -11.60
C GLU A 4 -17.86 1.82 -10.18
N VAL A 5 -16.73 2.36 -9.74
CA VAL A 5 -16.65 3.07 -8.45
C VAL A 5 -17.60 4.28 -8.42
N LEU A 6 -17.61 5.08 -9.50
CA LEU A 6 -18.51 6.22 -9.63
C LEU A 6 -19.98 5.83 -9.68
N ALA A 7 -20.29 4.67 -10.24
CA ALA A 7 -21.67 4.17 -10.32
C ALA A 7 -22.16 3.60 -8.98
N GLU A 8 -21.29 2.89 -8.26
CA GLU A 8 -21.64 2.28 -6.97
C GLU A 8 -21.73 3.31 -5.84
N LEU A 9 -20.80 4.26 -5.78
CA LEU A 9 -20.84 5.32 -4.77
C LEU A 9 -21.91 6.38 -5.10
N ASP A 10 -22.16 6.63 -6.38
CA ASP A 10 -23.14 7.60 -6.92
C ASP A 10 -23.21 8.92 -6.13
N PRO A 11 -22.08 9.59 -5.84
CA PRO A 11 -22.04 10.74 -4.95
C PRO A 11 -22.78 11.93 -5.59
N LYS A 12 -23.45 12.73 -4.73
CA LYS A 12 -24.29 13.86 -5.14
C LYS A 12 -23.59 15.20 -4.88
N PRO A 13 -23.97 16.27 -5.61
CA PRO A 13 -23.48 17.61 -5.32
C PRO A 13 -23.68 18.01 -3.85
N GLY A 14 -22.64 18.55 -3.24
CA GLY A 14 -22.65 18.98 -1.85
C GLY A 14 -22.28 17.90 -0.81
N GLU A 15 -22.12 16.64 -1.23
CA GLU A 15 -21.72 15.58 -0.32
C GLU A 15 -20.24 15.62 0.07
N VAL A 16 -19.92 14.96 1.17
CA VAL A 16 -18.56 14.76 1.68
C VAL A 16 -18.11 13.34 1.32
N VAL A 17 -17.06 13.22 0.52
CA VAL A 17 -16.48 11.92 0.14
C VAL A 17 -15.07 11.79 0.71
N CYS A 18 -14.72 10.60 1.19
CA CYS A 18 -13.41 10.30 1.74
C CYS A 18 -12.77 9.14 0.97
N ASP A 19 -11.69 9.42 0.26
CA ASP A 19 -10.80 8.41 -0.34
C ASP A 19 -9.70 8.08 0.68
N CYS A 20 -9.80 6.90 1.29
CA CYS A 20 -8.89 6.44 2.32
C CYS A 20 -7.56 5.89 1.76
N THR A 21 -7.42 5.87 0.43
CA THR A 21 -6.28 5.35 -0.33
C THR A 21 -5.95 6.27 -1.50
N LEU A 22 -5.70 7.54 -1.17
CA LEU A 22 -5.63 8.66 -2.10
C LEU A 22 -4.69 8.41 -3.31
N GLY A 23 -3.50 7.87 -3.06
CA GLY A 23 -2.50 7.61 -4.09
C GLY A 23 -2.29 8.80 -5.04
N GLY A 24 -2.40 8.56 -6.35
CA GLY A 24 -2.32 9.60 -7.38
C GLY A 24 -3.61 10.41 -7.60
N ALA A 25 -4.59 10.32 -6.70
CA ALA A 25 -5.88 11.01 -6.71
C ALA A 25 -6.75 10.75 -7.96
N GLY A 26 -6.59 9.59 -8.60
CA GLY A 26 -7.38 9.26 -9.80
C GLY A 26 -8.87 9.18 -9.52
N HIS A 27 -9.25 8.43 -8.51
CA HIS A 27 -10.62 8.30 -8.03
C HIS A 27 -11.11 9.59 -7.37
N SER A 28 -10.29 10.18 -6.49
CA SER A 28 -10.65 11.39 -5.75
C SER A 28 -11.01 12.57 -6.64
N ILE A 29 -10.28 12.81 -7.74
CA ILE A 29 -10.60 13.87 -8.71
C ILE A 29 -11.96 13.62 -9.37
N ALA A 30 -12.23 12.38 -9.78
CA ALA A 30 -13.49 12.05 -10.43
C ALA A 30 -14.69 12.14 -9.47
N LEU A 31 -14.50 11.74 -8.20
CA LEU A 31 -15.49 11.92 -7.14
C LEU A 31 -15.73 13.42 -6.86
N ALA A 32 -14.64 14.22 -6.73
CA ALA A 32 -14.73 15.65 -6.51
C ALA A 32 -15.51 16.40 -7.62
N GLN A 33 -15.39 15.94 -8.87
CA GLN A 33 -16.18 16.50 -9.98
C GLN A 33 -17.69 16.21 -9.84
N ARG A 34 -18.07 15.11 -9.22
CA ARG A 34 -19.48 14.72 -9.00
C ARG A 34 -20.12 15.50 -7.86
N ILE A 35 -19.38 15.75 -6.77
CA ILE A 35 -19.87 16.46 -5.59
C ILE A 35 -19.80 17.99 -5.72
N ALA A 36 -19.18 18.50 -6.77
CA ALA A 36 -19.09 19.94 -7.02
C ALA A 36 -20.49 20.60 -7.19
N PRO A 37 -20.66 21.91 -6.85
CA PRO A 37 -19.61 22.85 -6.43
C PRO A 37 -19.31 22.86 -4.92
N ASP A 38 -20.24 22.45 -4.07
CA ASP A 38 -20.23 22.70 -2.61
C ASP A 38 -19.81 21.46 -1.78
N GLY A 39 -19.32 20.40 -2.45
CA GLY A 39 -18.88 19.18 -1.80
C GLY A 39 -17.44 19.24 -1.27
N LEU A 40 -17.12 18.34 -0.34
CA LEU A 40 -15.78 18.19 0.23
C LEU A 40 -15.20 16.83 -0.17
N SER A 41 -14.04 16.84 -0.83
CA SER A 41 -13.24 15.66 -1.12
C SER A 41 -12.10 15.53 -0.11
N ILE A 42 -12.15 14.49 0.71
CA ILE A 42 -11.10 14.18 1.68
C ILE A 42 -10.23 13.08 1.07
N GLY A 43 -8.91 13.27 1.11
CA GLY A 43 -7.96 12.25 0.66
C GLY A 43 -6.99 11.88 1.77
N ILE A 44 -6.95 10.60 2.14
CA ILE A 44 -6.04 10.08 3.18
C ILE A 44 -4.95 9.25 2.51
N ASP A 45 -3.70 9.51 2.89
CA ASP A 45 -2.57 8.65 2.52
C ASP A 45 -1.47 8.73 3.59
N GLN A 46 -0.71 7.66 3.74
CA GLN A 46 0.48 7.63 4.60
C GLN A 46 1.69 8.26 3.89
N ASP A 47 1.70 8.26 2.55
CA ASP A 47 2.81 8.64 1.71
C ASP A 47 2.77 10.15 1.40
N ASP A 48 3.77 10.89 1.91
CA ASP A 48 3.91 12.33 1.61
C ASP A 48 4.01 12.62 0.11
N MET A 49 4.60 11.70 -0.67
CA MET A 49 4.69 11.87 -2.12
C MET A 49 3.30 11.78 -2.78
N ALA A 50 2.45 10.87 -2.31
CA ALA A 50 1.07 10.74 -2.77
C ALA A 50 0.27 12.01 -2.45
N LEU A 51 0.32 12.48 -1.19
CA LEU A 51 -0.37 13.70 -0.77
C LEU A 51 0.06 14.94 -1.57
N LYS A 52 1.36 15.09 -1.80
CA LYS A 52 1.90 16.17 -2.62
C LYS A 52 1.40 16.10 -4.07
N ALA A 53 1.54 14.93 -4.69
CA ALA A 53 1.09 14.71 -6.08
C ALA A 53 -0.42 14.94 -6.23
N ALA A 54 -1.21 14.47 -5.27
CA ALA A 54 -2.66 14.70 -5.24
C ALA A 54 -3.00 16.20 -5.14
N THR A 55 -2.34 16.92 -4.22
CA THR A 55 -2.56 18.37 -4.05
C THR A 55 -2.22 19.14 -5.33
N GLU A 56 -1.10 18.83 -5.97
CA GLU A 56 -0.72 19.44 -7.24
C GLU A 56 -1.73 19.11 -8.35
N ARG A 57 -2.24 17.88 -8.37
CA ARG A 57 -3.23 17.43 -9.33
C ARG A 57 -4.57 18.13 -9.13
N PHE A 58 -5.07 18.24 -7.90
CA PHE A 58 -6.29 18.99 -7.59
C PHE A 58 -6.18 20.46 -8.00
N SER A 59 -5.04 21.10 -7.72
CA SER A 59 -4.79 22.50 -8.14
C SER A 59 -4.81 22.68 -9.66
N ARG A 60 -4.32 21.68 -10.42
CA ARG A 60 -4.26 21.74 -11.88
C ARG A 60 -5.60 21.42 -12.54
N GLU A 61 -6.29 20.41 -12.05
CA GLU A 61 -7.55 19.92 -12.62
C GLU A 61 -8.76 20.71 -12.08
N ALA A 62 -8.54 21.48 -11.02
CA ALA A 62 -9.46 22.47 -10.44
C ALA A 62 -10.93 21.99 -10.35
N PRO A 63 -11.24 20.85 -9.72
CA PRO A 63 -12.62 20.53 -9.40
C PRO A 63 -13.15 21.64 -8.48
N ARG A 64 -14.44 22.00 -8.64
CA ARG A 64 -15.04 23.08 -7.83
C ARG A 64 -15.34 22.64 -6.38
N ALA A 65 -15.21 21.37 -6.07
CA ALA A 65 -15.29 20.86 -4.70
C ALA A 65 -14.03 21.21 -3.91
N GLU A 66 -14.19 21.42 -2.60
CA GLU A 66 -13.06 21.60 -1.69
C GLU A 66 -12.25 20.30 -1.59
N PHE A 67 -10.91 20.42 -1.44
CA PHE A 67 -10.03 19.27 -1.23
C PHE A 67 -9.30 19.37 0.10
N LEU A 68 -9.39 18.32 0.92
CA LEU A 68 -8.75 18.21 2.22
C LEU A 68 -7.82 16.99 2.25
N PRO A 69 -6.50 17.17 1.99
CA PRO A 69 -5.54 16.09 2.17
C PRO A 69 -5.23 15.88 3.65
N LEU A 70 -5.26 14.62 4.11
CA LEU A 70 -4.93 14.22 5.47
C LEU A 70 -3.82 13.17 5.45
N LYS A 71 -2.72 13.43 6.17
CA LYS A 71 -1.64 12.45 6.34
C LYS A 71 -1.99 11.48 7.46
N GLY A 72 -2.04 10.19 7.16
CA GLY A 72 -2.22 9.16 8.16
C GLY A 72 -2.55 7.79 7.58
N ASN A 73 -2.65 6.81 8.46
CA ASN A 73 -3.16 5.49 8.13
C ASN A 73 -4.69 5.52 8.25
N PHE A 74 -5.40 4.90 7.32
CA PHE A 74 -6.87 4.77 7.40
C PHE A 74 -7.34 3.93 8.61
N GLY A 75 -6.46 3.16 9.26
CA GLY A 75 -6.71 2.55 10.56
C GLY A 75 -7.03 3.58 11.66
N ASP A 76 -6.53 4.82 11.53
CA ASP A 76 -6.78 5.93 12.45
C ASP A 76 -7.85 6.91 11.91
N LEU A 77 -8.71 6.44 11.00
CA LEU A 77 -9.68 7.27 10.25
C LEU A 77 -10.53 8.16 11.16
N ASP A 78 -11.05 7.63 12.25
CA ASP A 78 -11.86 8.36 13.22
C ASP A 78 -11.11 9.54 13.85
N GLN A 79 -9.85 9.32 14.24
CA GLN A 79 -8.99 10.35 14.84
C GLN A 79 -8.62 11.42 13.81
N LEU A 80 -8.34 11.01 12.56
CA LEU A 80 -8.02 11.94 11.47
C LEU A 80 -9.20 12.85 11.16
N LEU A 81 -10.42 12.30 11.03
CA LEU A 81 -11.63 13.08 10.74
C LEU A 81 -12.00 14.01 11.90
N VAL A 82 -11.92 13.53 13.16
CA VAL A 82 -12.14 14.36 14.33
C VAL A 82 -11.12 15.50 14.42
N GLY A 83 -9.83 15.20 14.20
CA GLY A 83 -8.76 16.20 14.19
C GLY A 83 -8.95 17.26 13.12
N ALA A 84 -9.46 16.89 11.96
CA ALA A 84 -9.81 17.76 10.85
C ALA A 84 -11.17 18.48 11.02
N ARG A 85 -11.91 18.18 12.10
CA ARG A 85 -13.25 18.74 12.38
C ARG A 85 -14.28 18.43 11.29
N VAL A 86 -14.18 17.28 10.67
CA VAL A 86 -15.15 16.80 9.69
C VAL A 86 -16.36 16.21 10.46
N PRO A 87 -17.57 16.77 10.29
CA PRO A 87 -18.73 16.34 11.08
C PRO A 87 -19.33 15.01 10.63
N GLY A 88 -19.06 14.60 9.38
CA GLY A 88 -19.57 13.37 8.80
C GLY A 88 -19.06 13.19 7.37
N VAL A 89 -19.15 11.97 6.87
CA VAL A 89 -18.77 11.57 5.51
C VAL A 89 -19.92 10.75 4.92
N ASP A 90 -20.33 11.08 3.69
CA ASP A 90 -21.41 10.40 2.99
C ASP A 90 -20.94 9.13 2.28
N CYS A 91 -19.72 9.16 1.71
CA CYS A 91 -19.13 8.03 1.00
C CYS A 91 -17.66 7.80 1.39
N PHE A 92 -17.30 6.54 1.55
CA PHE A 92 -15.90 6.12 1.73
C PHE A 92 -15.44 5.25 0.57
N LEU A 93 -14.20 5.47 0.14
CA LEU A 93 -13.50 4.63 -0.84
C LEU A 93 -12.25 4.03 -0.20
N PHE A 94 -12.07 2.71 -0.37
CA PHE A 94 -10.86 1.97 -0.03
C PHE A 94 -10.42 1.17 -1.26
N ASP A 95 -9.33 1.60 -1.91
CA ASP A 95 -8.66 0.87 -3.01
C ASP A 95 -7.33 0.31 -2.49
N LEU A 96 -7.44 -0.82 -1.78
CA LEU A 96 -6.30 -1.39 -1.06
C LEU A 96 -5.24 -1.95 -2.01
N GLY A 97 -4.03 -1.47 -1.88
CA GLY A 97 -2.92 -1.94 -2.72
C GLY A 97 -1.72 -1.02 -2.71
N VAL A 98 -1.03 -0.96 -3.84
CA VAL A 98 0.11 -0.07 -4.08
C VAL A 98 -0.24 0.96 -5.15
N SER A 99 0.24 2.16 -4.98
CA SER A 99 0.16 3.18 -6.02
C SER A 99 1.23 2.96 -7.10
N SER A 100 0.97 3.45 -8.33
CA SER A 100 1.96 3.36 -9.41
C SER A 100 3.32 3.95 -9.02
N PRO A 101 3.43 5.14 -8.39
CA PRO A 101 4.73 5.66 -7.97
C PRO A 101 5.50 4.76 -6.99
N GLN A 102 4.80 3.99 -6.14
CA GLN A 102 5.46 3.04 -5.24
C GLN A 102 6.12 1.89 -6.00
N LEU A 103 5.53 1.46 -7.13
CA LEU A 103 6.11 0.42 -7.99
C LEU A 103 7.15 0.96 -8.96
N ASP A 104 6.98 2.20 -9.43
CA ASP A 104 7.79 2.82 -10.47
C ASP A 104 9.12 3.42 -9.93
N ILE A 105 9.25 3.58 -8.61
CA ILE A 105 10.46 4.07 -7.95
C ILE A 105 11.18 2.88 -7.30
N PRO A 106 12.25 2.34 -7.91
CA PRO A 106 12.91 1.11 -7.44
C PRO A 106 13.39 1.21 -5.99
N GLU A 107 13.91 2.37 -5.59
CA GLU A 107 14.48 2.63 -4.27
C GLU A 107 13.47 2.47 -3.13
N ARG A 108 12.17 2.49 -3.44
CA ARG A 108 11.09 2.21 -2.47
C ARG A 108 10.98 0.72 -2.11
N GLY A 109 11.56 -0.19 -2.90
CA GLY A 109 11.62 -1.62 -2.62
C GLY A 109 10.32 -2.40 -2.76
N PHE A 110 9.25 -1.83 -3.31
CA PHE A 110 7.97 -2.52 -3.52
C PHE A 110 8.00 -3.50 -4.71
N SER A 111 8.84 -3.22 -5.70
CA SER A 111 8.94 -4.02 -6.91
C SER A 111 9.93 -5.18 -6.76
N TYR A 112 9.58 -6.34 -7.29
CA TYR A 112 10.46 -7.51 -7.44
C TYR A 112 11.08 -7.62 -8.85
N ASN A 113 10.89 -6.61 -9.70
CA ASN A 113 11.38 -6.60 -11.09
C ASN A 113 12.71 -5.90 -11.23
N GLU A 114 13.12 -5.12 -10.23
CA GLU A 114 14.38 -4.38 -10.21
C GLU A 114 15.11 -4.62 -8.89
N ASP A 115 16.45 -4.57 -8.91
CA ASP A 115 17.23 -4.73 -7.68
C ASP A 115 17.34 -3.41 -6.93
N ALA A 116 16.84 -3.40 -5.70
CA ALA A 116 16.73 -2.21 -4.87
C ALA A 116 16.74 -2.58 -3.38
N PRO A 117 16.97 -1.62 -2.46
CA PRO A 117 16.84 -1.86 -1.04
C PRO A 117 15.43 -2.36 -0.66
N LEU A 118 15.34 -3.26 0.31
CA LEU A 118 14.08 -3.80 0.81
C LEU A 118 13.45 -2.87 1.86
N ASP A 119 12.96 -1.70 1.45
CA ASP A 119 12.30 -0.75 2.35
C ASP A 119 10.80 -1.08 2.53
N MET A 120 10.00 -0.90 1.51
CA MET A 120 8.53 -1.11 1.46
C MET A 120 7.70 -0.21 2.39
N ARG A 121 8.26 0.79 3.06
CA ARG A 121 7.47 1.73 3.87
C ARG A 121 6.74 2.73 2.98
N MET A 122 5.44 2.90 3.19
CA MET A 122 4.64 3.96 2.56
C MET A 122 4.99 5.31 3.17
N ASP A 123 5.12 5.39 4.50
CA ASP A 123 5.65 6.57 5.21
C ASP A 123 7.11 6.34 5.62
N SER A 124 8.04 6.85 4.83
CA SER A 124 9.47 6.75 5.13
C SER A 124 9.93 7.64 6.31
N GLY A 125 9.07 8.53 6.78
CA GLY A 125 9.33 9.40 7.94
C GLY A 125 8.98 8.77 9.29
N LYS A 126 8.23 7.66 9.30
CA LYS A 126 7.90 6.92 10.53
C LYS A 126 9.04 5.99 10.97
N ASP A 127 9.13 5.81 12.27
CA ASP A 127 10.01 4.81 12.90
C ASP A 127 9.35 3.41 12.85
N THR A 128 8.99 2.98 11.65
CA THR A 128 8.45 1.65 11.36
C THR A 128 9.53 0.79 10.73
N PRO A 129 9.58 -0.52 11.06
CA PRO A 129 10.57 -1.41 10.48
C PRO A 129 10.43 -1.49 8.95
N THR A 130 11.55 -1.50 8.26
CA THR A 130 11.61 -1.79 6.82
C THR A 130 11.34 -3.28 6.55
N ALA A 131 11.02 -3.62 5.30
CA ALA A 131 10.92 -5.03 4.91
C ALA A 131 12.26 -5.78 5.13
N GLN A 132 13.39 -5.09 4.97
CA GLN A 132 14.72 -5.62 5.31
C GLN A 132 14.82 -6.00 6.79
N GLU A 133 14.38 -5.13 7.70
CA GLU A 133 14.39 -5.40 9.13
C GLU A 133 13.44 -6.54 9.49
N VAL A 134 12.22 -6.55 8.95
CA VAL A 134 11.25 -7.64 9.15
C VAL A 134 11.87 -8.99 8.79
N ILE A 135 12.44 -9.16 7.59
CA ILE A 135 13.01 -10.45 7.17
C ILE A 135 14.30 -10.82 7.91
N ASN A 136 15.07 -9.85 8.39
CA ASN A 136 16.31 -10.12 9.10
C ASN A 136 16.13 -10.31 10.62
N THR A 137 14.99 -9.88 11.19
CA THR A 137 14.78 -9.94 12.66
C THR A 137 13.67 -10.88 13.10
N TYR A 138 12.56 -10.99 12.35
CA TYR A 138 11.43 -11.85 12.72
C TYR A 138 11.85 -13.32 12.80
N ASN A 139 11.31 -14.07 13.77
CA ASN A 139 11.55 -15.51 13.86
C ASN A 139 10.80 -16.28 12.74
N GLU A 140 11.14 -17.56 12.56
CA GLU A 140 10.55 -18.40 11.50
C GLU A 140 9.02 -18.52 11.61
N ALA A 141 8.49 -18.54 12.83
CA ALA A 141 7.05 -18.66 13.07
C ALA A 141 6.29 -17.40 12.65
N ASP A 142 6.81 -16.23 13.00
CA ASP A 142 6.22 -14.94 12.63
C ASP A 142 6.30 -14.70 11.12
N LEU A 143 7.45 -14.99 10.48
CA LEU A 143 7.56 -14.96 9.03
C LEU A 143 6.55 -15.91 8.36
N THR A 144 6.41 -17.13 8.87
CA THR A 144 5.43 -18.08 8.34
C THR A 144 3.99 -17.56 8.47
N ARG A 145 3.67 -16.93 9.62
CA ARG A 145 2.37 -16.33 9.89
C ARG A 145 2.03 -15.26 8.87
N ILE A 146 2.89 -14.23 8.73
CA ILE A 146 2.62 -13.11 7.82
C ILE A 146 2.54 -13.57 6.35
N LEU A 147 3.44 -14.45 5.91
CA LEU A 147 3.42 -14.98 4.55
C LEU A 147 2.12 -15.77 4.26
N ARG A 148 1.59 -16.49 5.25
CA ARG A 148 0.35 -17.26 5.10
C ARG A 148 -0.88 -16.38 5.18
N VAL A 149 -0.95 -15.48 6.18
CA VAL A 149 -2.15 -14.69 6.47
C VAL A 149 -2.30 -13.54 5.47
N TYR A 150 -1.22 -12.78 5.22
CA TYR A 150 -1.27 -11.60 4.36
C TYR A 150 -0.98 -11.90 2.88
N GLY A 151 -0.20 -12.94 2.61
CA GLY A 151 0.17 -13.32 1.25
C GLY A 151 -0.64 -14.47 0.67
N ASP A 152 -1.42 -15.19 1.47
CA ASP A 152 -1.99 -16.49 1.07
C ASP A 152 -0.92 -17.39 0.40
N GLU A 153 0.30 -17.40 0.97
CA GLU A 153 1.45 -18.10 0.38
C GLU A 153 1.45 -19.57 0.78
N LYS A 154 1.27 -20.42 -0.21
CA LYS A 154 1.25 -21.90 -0.03
C LYS A 154 2.54 -22.46 0.57
N TYR A 155 3.66 -21.83 0.21
CA TYR A 155 4.99 -22.27 0.60
C TYR A 155 5.57 -21.47 1.77
N ALA A 156 4.71 -20.77 2.53
CA ALA A 156 5.08 -19.85 3.61
C ALA A 156 6.16 -20.41 4.55
N ALA A 157 5.95 -21.60 5.10
CA ALA A 157 6.93 -22.22 6.02
C ALA A 157 8.26 -22.56 5.35
N ARG A 158 8.26 -22.93 4.07
CA ARG A 158 9.51 -23.22 3.33
C ARG A 158 10.27 -21.94 3.02
N ILE A 159 9.56 -20.87 2.65
CA ILE A 159 10.15 -19.57 2.37
C ILE A 159 10.69 -18.97 3.67
N ALA A 160 9.93 -18.99 4.76
CA ALA A 160 10.37 -18.50 6.07
C ALA A 160 11.66 -19.19 6.54
N ARG A 161 11.71 -20.52 6.46
CA ARG A 161 12.91 -21.31 6.78
C ARG A 161 14.09 -20.90 5.90
N ALA A 162 13.89 -20.79 4.57
CA ALA A 162 14.95 -20.40 3.64
C ALA A 162 15.48 -18.98 3.92
N ILE A 163 14.61 -18.06 4.32
CA ILE A 163 15.00 -16.70 4.77
C ILE A 163 15.89 -16.82 6.01
N VAL A 164 15.44 -17.54 7.06
CA VAL A 164 16.20 -17.69 8.32
C VAL A 164 17.56 -18.35 8.08
N GLU A 165 17.62 -19.41 7.26
CA GLU A 165 18.87 -20.08 6.91
C GLU A 165 19.80 -19.15 6.10
N THR A 166 19.28 -18.35 5.19
CA THR A 166 20.08 -17.45 4.36
C THR A 166 20.64 -16.29 5.18
N ARG A 167 19.80 -15.62 5.98
CA ARG A 167 20.24 -14.47 6.81
C ARG A 167 21.24 -14.89 7.92
N GLY A 168 21.22 -16.15 8.32
CA GLY A 168 22.22 -16.70 9.25
C GLY A 168 23.64 -16.71 8.68
N LYS A 169 23.81 -16.55 7.36
CA LYS A 169 25.10 -16.46 6.67
C LYS A 169 25.47 -15.04 6.32
N ALA A 170 24.52 -14.26 5.82
CA ALA A 170 24.64 -12.85 5.49
C ALA A 170 23.24 -12.22 5.46
N PRO A 171 23.04 -10.96 5.90
CA PRO A 171 21.78 -10.26 5.81
C PRO A 171 21.22 -10.26 4.37
N ILE A 172 19.90 -10.26 4.27
CA ILE A 172 19.19 -10.08 2.99
C ILE A 172 18.85 -8.59 2.89
N GLU A 173 19.43 -7.88 1.93
CA GLU A 173 19.38 -6.42 1.88
C GLU A 173 18.58 -5.92 0.69
N THR A 174 18.54 -6.70 -0.43
CA THR A 174 17.92 -6.25 -1.67
C THR A 174 16.75 -7.13 -2.11
N THR A 175 15.93 -6.55 -2.97
CA THR A 175 14.77 -7.22 -3.58
C THR A 175 15.19 -8.50 -4.32
N PHE A 176 16.28 -8.46 -5.11
CA PHE A 176 16.74 -9.63 -5.86
C PHE A 176 17.31 -10.72 -4.96
N GLN A 177 18.00 -10.37 -3.89
CA GLN A 177 18.44 -11.37 -2.91
C GLN A 177 17.25 -12.12 -2.31
N LEU A 178 16.18 -11.39 -1.93
CA LEU A 178 14.95 -12.01 -1.43
C LEU A 178 14.26 -12.86 -2.51
N VAL A 179 14.15 -12.35 -3.73
CA VAL A 179 13.58 -13.09 -4.87
C VAL A 179 14.31 -14.42 -5.09
N ASP A 180 15.63 -14.43 -4.98
CA ASP A 180 16.44 -15.65 -5.15
C ASP A 180 16.22 -16.65 -4.01
N VAL A 181 16.05 -16.18 -2.78
CA VAL A 181 15.68 -17.04 -1.63
C VAL A 181 14.32 -17.70 -1.88
N ILE A 182 13.33 -16.91 -2.30
CA ILE A 182 11.98 -17.39 -2.60
C ILE A 182 12.01 -18.42 -3.73
N LYS A 183 12.70 -18.11 -4.84
CA LYS A 183 12.82 -19.03 -5.98
C LYS A 183 13.43 -20.36 -5.59
N ARG A 184 14.41 -20.39 -4.69
CA ARG A 184 15.01 -21.63 -4.18
C ARG A 184 14.08 -22.41 -3.28
N ALA A 185 13.25 -21.74 -2.49
CA ALA A 185 12.31 -22.38 -1.55
C ALA A 185 11.11 -23.02 -2.26
N ILE A 186 10.66 -22.45 -3.40
CA ILE A 186 9.47 -22.92 -4.11
C ILE A 186 9.84 -24.01 -5.14
N PRO A 187 9.08 -25.13 -5.24
CA PRO A 187 9.32 -26.18 -6.23
C PRO A 187 9.32 -25.64 -7.67
N ALA A 188 10.21 -26.17 -8.52
CA ALA A 188 10.36 -25.74 -9.91
C ALA A 188 9.04 -25.81 -10.71
N ALA A 189 8.22 -26.82 -10.47
CA ALA A 189 6.91 -26.99 -11.11
C ALA A 189 5.94 -25.85 -10.74
N ALA A 190 5.94 -25.40 -9.47
CA ALA A 190 5.07 -24.34 -9.00
C ALA A 190 5.47 -22.95 -9.52
N ARG A 191 6.76 -22.75 -9.83
CA ARG A 191 7.26 -21.49 -10.40
C ARG A 191 6.80 -21.22 -11.84
N ARG A 192 6.32 -22.25 -12.54
CA ARG A 192 5.89 -22.15 -13.95
C ARG A 192 4.43 -21.74 -14.11
N HIS A 193 3.66 -21.76 -13.03
CA HIS A 193 2.23 -21.47 -13.05
C HIS A 193 1.89 -20.42 -11.97
N GLY A 194 1.07 -19.43 -12.30
CA GLY A 194 0.50 -18.52 -11.31
C GLY A 194 1.18 -17.16 -11.11
N GLY A 195 1.97 -16.68 -12.07
CA GLY A 195 2.63 -15.36 -12.01
C GLY A 195 4.00 -15.40 -11.32
N HIS A 196 4.57 -14.23 -11.01
CA HIS A 196 5.90 -14.14 -10.42
C HIS A 196 5.95 -14.77 -9.02
N PRO A 197 6.91 -15.68 -8.72
CA PRO A 197 6.95 -16.44 -7.47
C PRO A 197 7.08 -15.58 -6.21
N ALA A 198 7.64 -14.38 -6.31
CA ALA A 198 7.79 -13.47 -5.17
C ALA A 198 6.54 -12.63 -4.88
N ARG A 199 5.55 -12.59 -5.78
CA ARG A 199 4.38 -11.69 -5.67
C ARG A 199 3.70 -11.76 -4.29
N LYS A 200 3.38 -12.95 -3.83
CA LYS A 200 2.68 -13.19 -2.57
C LYS A 200 3.53 -12.83 -1.34
N THR A 201 4.82 -13.12 -1.39
CA THR A 201 5.77 -12.77 -0.33
C THR A 201 5.94 -11.25 -0.23
N PHE A 202 6.09 -10.55 -1.35
CA PHE A 202 6.19 -9.08 -1.37
C PHE A 202 4.91 -8.41 -0.88
N GLN A 203 3.74 -8.93 -1.28
CA GLN A 203 2.46 -8.47 -0.74
C GLN A 203 2.39 -8.64 0.78
N ALA A 204 2.79 -9.80 1.31
CA ALA A 204 2.75 -10.06 2.75
C ALA A 204 3.67 -9.12 3.54
N LEU A 205 4.88 -8.89 3.05
CA LEU A 205 5.83 -7.96 3.67
C LEU A 205 5.30 -6.52 3.64
N ARG A 206 4.76 -6.08 2.51
CA ARG A 206 4.16 -4.76 2.38
C ARG A 206 3.05 -4.53 3.40
N ILE A 207 2.11 -5.49 3.52
CA ILE A 207 0.99 -5.41 4.46
C ILE A 207 1.51 -5.33 5.91
N GLU A 208 2.50 -6.15 6.27
CA GLU A 208 3.11 -6.14 7.61
C GLU A 208 3.80 -4.81 7.91
N VAL A 209 4.63 -4.32 6.99
CA VAL A 209 5.40 -3.07 7.17
C VAL A 209 4.50 -1.84 7.32
N ASN A 210 3.37 -1.82 6.61
CA ASN A 210 2.49 -0.65 6.53
C ASN A 210 1.21 -0.78 7.36
N HIS A 211 1.05 -1.88 8.12
CA HIS A 211 -0.13 -2.11 8.96
C HIS A 211 -1.45 -1.94 8.18
N GLU A 212 -1.51 -2.54 6.97
CA GLU A 212 -2.65 -2.33 6.08
C GLU A 212 -3.94 -3.06 6.52
N LEU A 213 -3.84 -4.02 7.44
CA LEU A 213 -4.95 -4.86 7.90
C LEU A 213 -5.07 -4.91 9.43
N ASP A 214 -4.51 -3.94 10.15
CA ASP A 214 -4.59 -3.84 11.61
C ASP A 214 -5.88 -3.16 12.09
#